data_b1547b48b094d3bc9b26492a92e4f987
#
_entry.id   b1547b48b094d3bc9b26492a92e4f987
#
_cell.length_a   1.000
_cell.length_b   1.000
_cell.length_c   1.000
_cell.angle_alpha   90.00
_cell.angle_beta   90.00
_cell.angle_gamma   90.00
#
_symmetry.space_group_name_H-M   'P 1'
#
loop_
_entity.id
_entity.type
_entity.pdbx_description
1 polymer ?
#
loop_
_entity_poly.entity_id
_entity_poly.type
_entity_poly.pdbx_seq_one_letter_code
_entity_poly.pdbx_strand_id
1 'polypeptide(L)'
;MMKLAITAAVFLAVLSIKPLSPGAPALFAQSTGSPAEKDFVSGGKVEITLESGDYEIRASADNRIHVRWNEASRARVKLTTNGKSADLRVENTPHNNFHATIEVPALTDLRIRLTAGDMSVAGIKGDKDIEANAGNLNISVGSSSDWDEVDASVTAGDLHAPVFKAATGGLFRSFKWKGPGKYRLHVHLTAGDINLRN
;
A
#
# COMPACT_ATOMS: atom_id res chain seq x y z
N MET A 1 41.61 34.27 -68.39
CA MET A 1 40.26 34.48 -67.92
C MET A 1 39.68 33.12 -67.49
N MET A 2 39.66 32.86 -66.19
CA MET A 2 39.32 31.56 -65.59
C MET A 2 37.90 31.61 -65.04
N LYS A 3 37.03 30.75 -65.55
CA LYS A 3 35.63 30.64 -65.06
C LYS A 3 35.62 29.60 -63.96
N LEU A 4 35.23 30.02 -62.78
CA LEU A 4 35.08 29.16 -61.61
C LEU A 4 33.62 28.64 -61.61
N ALA A 5 33.46 27.33 -61.70
CA ALA A 5 32.18 26.65 -61.57
C ALA A 5 31.98 26.18 -60.12
N ILE A 6 30.92 26.69 -59.45
CA ILE A 6 30.55 26.28 -58.12
C ILE A 6 29.48 25.19 -58.24
N THR A 7 29.85 23.99 -57.83
CA THR A 7 28.93 22.83 -57.76
C THR A 7 28.30 22.77 -56.35
N ALA A 8 26.99 23.02 -56.28
CA ALA A 8 26.22 22.87 -55.04
C ALA A 8 25.83 21.40 -54.82
N ALA A 9 26.33 20.79 -53.77
CA ALA A 9 25.94 19.47 -53.36
C ALA A 9 24.70 19.59 -52.44
N VAL A 10 23.57 19.05 -52.91
CA VAL A 10 22.34 18.92 -52.14
C VAL A 10 22.46 17.63 -51.28
N PHE A 11 22.60 17.77 -49.94
CA PHE A 11 22.49 16.67 -49.01
C PHE A 11 21.01 16.39 -48.73
N LEU A 12 20.54 15.25 -49.25
CA LEU A 12 19.23 14.70 -48.91
C LEU A 12 19.33 13.93 -47.59
N ALA A 13 18.88 14.52 -46.50
CA ALA A 13 18.81 13.81 -45.21
C ALA A 13 17.60 12.87 -45.22
N VAL A 14 17.85 11.56 -45.33
CA VAL A 14 16.81 10.55 -45.18
C VAL A 14 16.54 10.37 -43.67
N LEU A 15 15.38 10.88 -43.24
CA LEU A 15 14.89 10.70 -41.89
C LEU A 15 14.38 9.25 -41.73
N SER A 16 15.18 8.36 -41.20
CA SER A 16 14.76 6.99 -40.86
C SER A 16 13.85 7.00 -39.64
N ILE A 17 12.54 6.95 -39.85
CA ILE A 17 11.55 6.73 -38.80
C ILE A 17 11.63 5.25 -38.42
N LYS A 18 12.21 4.94 -37.24
CA LYS A 18 12.13 3.59 -36.66
C LYS A 18 10.68 3.35 -36.20
N PRO A 19 10.06 2.21 -36.56
CA PRO A 19 8.76 1.86 -36.02
C PRO A 19 8.87 1.64 -34.52
N LEU A 20 7.97 2.30 -33.74
CA LEU A 20 7.79 2.02 -32.31
C LEU A 20 7.28 0.58 -32.18
N SER A 21 8.07 -0.29 -31.58
CA SER A 21 7.63 -1.63 -31.21
C SER A 21 6.59 -1.52 -30.07
N PRO A 22 5.35 -2.03 -30.27
CA PRO A 22 4.40 -2.14 -29.18
C PRO A 22 4.79 -3.36 -28.33
N GLY A 23 5.17 -3.13 -27.07
CA GLY A 23 5.39 -4.20 -26.11
C GLY A 23 6.73 -4.18 -25.39
N ALA A 24 7.17 -3.02 -24.89
CA ALA A 24 8.15 -3.04 -23.83
C ALA A 24 7.48 -3.56 -22.54
N PRO A 25 7.96 -4.69 -21.94
CA PRO A 25 7.46 -5.08 -20.64
C PRO A 25 7.73 -3.95 -19.67
N ALA A 26 6.72 -3.60 -18.85
CA ALA A 26 6.89 -2.64 -17.78
C ALA A 26 8.09 -3.10 -16.92
N LEU A 27 9.17 -2.34 -16.92
CA LEU A 27 10.32 -2.57 -16.09
C LEU A 27 9.86 -2.41 -14.64
N PHE A 28 9.64 -3.54 -13.97
CA PHE A 28 9.38 -3.58 -12.54
C PHE A 28 10.61 -3.05 -11.81
N ALA A 29 10.54 -1.81 -11.36
CA ALA A 29 11.60 -1.26 -10.52
C ALA A 29 11.58 -2.01 -9.17
N GLN A 30 12.50 -2.96 -8.99
CA GLN A 30 12.80 -3.53 -7.69
C GLN A 30 13.73 -2.55 -6.97
N SER A 31 13.22 -1.88 -5.95
CA SER A 31 14.06 -1.10 -5.06
C SER A 31 14.66 -2.05 -4.01
N THR A 32 15.98 -2.21 -4.02
CA THR A 32 16.72 -2.98 -3.01
C THR A 32 17.21 -2.10 -1.88
N GLY A 33 16.90 -0.81 -1.90
CA GLY A 33 17.28 0.18 -0.88
C GLY A 33 16.08 1.00 -0.40
N SER A 34 16.12 1.45 0.83
CA SER A 34 15.17 2.43 1.40
C SER A 34 15.60 3.85 1.02
N PRO A 35 14.69 4.76 0.64
CA PRO A 35 13.23 4.57 0.48
C PRO A 35 12.82 4.07 -0.92
N ALA A 36 11.63 3.45 -1.01
CA ALA A 36 10.94 3.20 -2.26
C ALA A 36 9.78 4.20 -2.40
N GLU A 37 9.70 4.85 -3.56
CA GLU A 37 8.69 5.90 -3.80
C GLU A 37 8.08 5.77 -5.18
N LYS A 38 6.77 6.05 -5.30
CA LYS A 38 6.04 6.09 -6.58
C LYS A 38 4.92 7.12 -6.51
N ASP A 39 4.71 7.81 -7.62
CA ASP A 39 3.53 8.65 -7.80
C ASP A 39 2.27 7.80 -7.78
N PHE A 40 1.25 8.29 -7.07
CA PHE A 40 -0.02 7.61 -6.95
C PHE A 40 -1.17 8.58 -6.75
N VAL A 41 -2.28 8.36 -7.43
CA VAL A 41 -3.42 9.28 -7.38
C VAL A 41 -4.31 9.00 -6.17
N SER A 42 -4.74 10.07 -5.52
CA SER A 42 -5.75 10.04 -4.46
C SER A 42 -7.06 9.39 -4.96
N GLY A 43 -7.71 8.59 -4.12
CA GLY A 43 -8.91 7.82 -4.48
C GLY A 43 -8.62 6.54 -5.26
N GLY A 44 -7.37 6.08 -5.26
CA GLY A 44 -6.99 4.79 -5.81
C GLY A 44 -7.02 3.66 -4.79
N LYS A 45 -6.69 2.44 -5.23
CA LYS A 45 -6.62 1.23 -4.41
C LYS A 45 -5.19 0.73 -4.30
N VAL A 46 -4.74 0.44 -3.08
CA VAL A 46 -3.42 -0.14 -2.80
C VAL A 46 -3.58 -1.54 -2.22
N GLU A 47 -2.99 -2.52 -2.89
CA GLU A 47 -2.85 -3.88 -2.37
C GLU A 47 -1.46 -4.03 -1.72
N ILE A 48 -1.42 -4.48 -0.47
CA ILE A 48 -0.21 -4.55 0.35
C ILE A 48 -0.06 -5.97 0.88
N THR A 49 1.03 -6.63 0.53
CA THR A 49 1.38 -7.96 1.04
C THR A 49 2.65 -7.85 1.87
N LEU A 50 2.56 -8.24 3.12
CA LEU A 50 3.60 -8.07 4.13
C LEU A 50 3.96 -9.43 4.74
N GLU A 51 5.26 -9.73 4.80
CA GLU A 51 5.77 -10.80 5.62
C GLU A 51 5.85 -10.39 7.10
N SER A 52 6.68 -11.06 7.87
CA SER A 52 6.79 -10.79 9.31
C SER A 52 7.49 -9.46 9.59
N GLY A 53 6.97 -8.68 10.54
CA GLY A 53 7.57 -7.40 10.95
C GLY A 53 6.56 -6.44 11.59
N ASP A 54 7.06 -5.28 11.97
CA ASP A 54 6.26 -4.19 12.52
C ASP A 54 6.01 -3.13 11.43
N TYR A 55 4.75 -2.80 11.19
CA TYR A 55 4.36 -1.94 10.10
C TYR A 55 3.53 -0.75 10.56
N GLU A 56 3.97 0.43 10.18
CA GLU A 56 3.18 1.66 10.33
C GLU A 56 2.66 2.09 8.96
N ILE A 57 1.34 2.10 8.77
CA ILE A 57 0.69 2.53 7.54
C ILE A 57 -0.06 3.83 7.84
N ARG A 58 0.30 4.91 7.17
CA ARG A 58 -0.27 6.23 7.46
C ARG A 58 -0.50 7.08 6.22
N ALA A 59 -1.25 8.16 6.38
CA ALA A 59 -1.48 9.11 5.29
C ALA A 59 -0.18 9.83 4.91
N SER A 60 0.09 9.90 3.60
CA SER A 60 1.14 10.76 3.06
C SER A 60 0.66 12.21 2.97
N ALA A 61 1.62 13.14 2.96
CA ALA A 61 1.36 14.56 2.77
C ALA A 61 1.13 14.93 1.29
N ASP A 62 1.42 14.02 0.38
CA ASP A 62 1.40 14.21 -1.07
C ASP A 62 0.68 13.07 -1.81
N ASN A 63 0.62 13.15 -3.13
CA ASN A 63 0.04 12.12 -3.99
C ASN A 63 1.10 11.08 -4.40
N ARG A 64 1.81 10.52 -3.40
CA ARG A 64 2.83 9.50 -3.60
C ARG A 64 2.69 8.40 -2.56
N ILE A 65 3.16 7.22 -2.91
CA ILE A 65 3.40 6.14 -1.95
C ILE A 65 4.87 6.20 -1.58
N HIS A 66 5.16 6.27 -0.27
CA HIS A 66 6.50 6.22 0.28
C HIS A 66 6.64 5.00 1.16
N VAL A 67 7.70 4.24 0.99
CA VAL A 67 8.01 3.08 1.82
C VAL A 67 9.42 3.24 2.36
N ARG A 68 9.54 3.28 3.68
CA ARG A 68 10.82 3.35 4.39
C ARG A 68 10.93 2.16 5.32
N TRP A 69 12.08 1.56 5.39
CA TRP A 69 12.36 0.43 6.29
C TRP A 69 13.79 0.52 6.83
N ASN A 70 14.07 -0.22 7.88
CA ASN A 70 15.41 -0.27 8.45
C ASN A 70 16.41 -0.92 7.48
N GLU A 71 17.43 -0.17 7.08
CA GLU A 71 18.39 -0.54 6.01
C GLU A 71 19.24 -1.79 6.29
N ALA A 72 19.40 -2.17 7.57
CA ALA A 72 20.13 -3.37 7.96
C ALA A 72 19.43 -4.68 7.53
N SER A 73 18.20 -4.60 7.02
CA SER A 73 17.42 -5.75 6.63
C SER A 73 17.75 -6.18 5.20
N ARG A 74 17.67 -7.49 4.94
CA ARG A 74 17.72 -8.05 3.58
C ARG A 74 16.35 -8.04 2.89
N ALA A 75 15.39 -7.33 3.45
CA ALA A 75 14.04 -7.25 2.93
C ALA A 75 14.02 -6.73 1.49
N ARG A 76 13.13 -7.28 0.70
CA ARG A 76 12.86 -6.83 -0.67
C ARG A 76 11.54 -6.09 -0.70
N VAL A 77 11.57 -4.86 -1.12
CA VAL A 77 10.37 -4.05 -1.30
C VAL A 77 10.12 -3.88 -2.78
N LYS A 78 8.96 -4.34 -3.24
CA LYS A 78 8.51 -4.19 -4.63
C LYS A 78 7.27 -3.33 -4.64
N LEU A 79 7.35 -2.16 -5.26
CA LEU A 79 6.25 -1.22 -5.41
C LEU A 79 5.99 -0.98 -6.89
N THR A 80 4.77 -1.28 -7.34
CA THR A 80 4.31 -1.01 -8.70
C THR A 80 3.04 -0.18 -8.67
N THR A 81 2.91 0.75 -9.59
CA THR A 81 1.71 1.59 -9.74
C THR A 81 1.20 1.50 -11.18
N ASN A 82 -0.11 1.44 -11.33
CA ASN A 82 -0.79 1.47 -12.61
C ASN A 82 -2.08 2.29 -12.50
N GLY A 83 -2.00 3.57 -12.85
CA GLY A 83 -3.12 4.50 -12.75
C GLY A 83 -3.63 4.66 -11.32
N LYS A 84 -4.83 4.13 -11.05
CA LYS A 84 -5.48 4.16 -9.72
C LYS A 84 -5.22 2.91 -8.89
N SER A 85 -4.33 2.03 -9.30
CA SER A 85 -3.99 0.80 -8.58
C SER A 85 -2.50 0.76 -8.26
N ALA A 86 -2.17 0.27 -7.07
CA ALA A 86 -0.79 -0.01 -6.68
C ALA A 86 -0.71 -1.39 -6.01
N ASP A 87 0.42 -2.07 -6.22
CA ASP A 87 0.78 -3.32 -5.54
C ASP A 87 2.11 -3.10 -4.81
N LEU A 88 2.10 -3.33 -3.51
CA LEU A 88 3.26 -3.25 -2.63
C LEU A 88 3.50 -4.62 -2.00
N ARG A 89 4.69 -5.16 -2.17
CA ARG A 89 5.11 -6.41 -1.53
C ARG A 89 6.38 -6.19 -0.75
N VAL A 90 6.38 -6.68 0.48
CA VAL A 90 7.54 -6.70 1.37
C VAL A 90 7.86 -8.16 1.67
N GLU A 91 9.01 -8.62 1.18
CA GLU A 91 9.43 -10.02 1.19
C GLU A 91 10.83 -10.18 1.78
N ASN A 92 11.17 -11.38 2.24
CA ASN A 92 12.47 -11.74 2.83
C ASN A 92 12.81 -10.86 4.05
N THR A 93 11.80 -10.56 4.85
CA THR A 93 12.02 -9.82 6.10
C THR A 93 12.78 -10.69 7.10
N PRO A 94 13.70 -10.13 7.89
CA PRO A 94 14.32 -10.86 8.98
C PRO A 94 13.26 -11.21 10.03
N HIS A 95 13.45 -12.35 10.72
CA HIS A 95 12.51 -12.81 11.73
C HIS A 95 12.37 -11.87 12.94
N ASN A 96 13.35 -11.00 13.17
CA ASN A 96 13.36 -10.05 14.27
C ASN A 96 13.72 -8.65 13.80
N ASN A 97 13.14 -7.64 14.45
CA ASN A 97 13.48 -6.23 14.29
C ASN A 97 13.29 -5.65 12.87
N PHE A 98 12.42 -6.23 12.07
CA PHE A 98 12.02 -5.56 10.85
C PHE A 98 10.96 -4.51 11.16
N HIS A 99 11.21 -3.28 10.75
CA HIS A 99 10.25 -2.19 10.87
C HIS A 99 10.15 -1.43 9.56
N ALA A 100 8.91 -1.16 9.12
CA ALA A 100 8.67 -0.36 7.93
C ALA A 100 7.52 0.62 8.12
N THR A 101 7.71 1.83 7.58
CA THR A 101 6.66 2.85 7.48
C THR A 101 6.22 2.95 6.01
N ILE A 102 4.92 2.82 5.79
CA ILE A 102 4.27 2.90 4.49
C ILE A 102 3.32 4.11 4.51
N GLU A 103 3.60 5.09 3.68
CA GLU A 103 2.75 6.27 3.54
C GLU A 103 2.01 6.19 2.21
N VAL A 104 0.69 6.39 2.25
CA VAL A 104 -0.18 6.40 1.06
C VAL A 104 -1.07 7.63 1.10
N PRO A 105 -1.58 8.15 -0.03
CA PRO A 105 -2.50 9.29 -0.02
C PRO A 105 -3.69 9.07 0.90
N ALA A 106 -4.13 10.13 1.59
CA ALA A 106 -5.15 10.05 2.63
C ALA A 106 -6.50 9.46 2.15
N LEU A 107 -6.84 9.62 0.87
CA LEU A 107 -8.02 9.00 0.26
C LEU A 107 -7.57 7.78 -0.54
N THR A 108 -7.49 6.63 0.10
CA THR A 108 -7.01 5.38 -0.51
C THR A 108 -7.77 4.19 0.04
N ASP A 109 -8.26 3.32 -0.86
CA ASP A 109 -8.78 2.02 -0.47
C ASP A 109 -7.61 1.05 -0.25
N LEU A 110 -7.62 0.34 0.88
CA LEU A 110 -6.55 -0.56 1.27
C LEU A 110 -7.01 -2.01 1.25
N ARG A 111 -6.19 -2.87 0.66
CA ARG A 111 -6.25 -4.31 0.84
C ARG A 111 -4.92 -4.80 1.39
N ILE A 112 -4.91 -5.32 2.62
CA ILE A 112 -3.68 -5.66 3.34
C ILE A 112 -3.71 -7.13 3.73
N ARG A 113 -2.60 -7.82 3.47
CA ARG A 113 -2.32 -9.17 3.91
C ARG A 113 -1.03 -9.15 4.71
N LEU A 114 -1.11 -9.52 6.00
CA LEU A 114 0.04 -9.59 6.91
C LEU A 114 0.25 -11.04 7.37
N THR A 115 1.45 -11.56 7.23
CA THR A 115 1.77 -12.90 7.72
C THR A 115 1.90 -12.91 9.24
N ALA A 116 2.72 -12.03 9.82
CA ALA A 116 2.87 -11.94 11.28
C ALA A 116 3.50 -10.61 11.70
N GLY A 117 3.20 -10.17 12.90
CA GLY A 117 3.77 -8.95 13.49
C GLY A 117 2.72 -7.90 13.79
N ASP A 118 3.18 -6.76 14.27
CA ASP A 118 2.30 -5.70 14.68
C ASP A 118 2.06 -4.70 13.53
N MET A 119 0.83 -4.22 13.41
CA MET A 119 0.49 -3.25 12.38
C MET A 119 -0.36 -2.13 12.94
N SER A 120 -0.02 -0.90 12.57
CA SER A 120 -0.84 0.27 12.80
C SER A 120 -1.29 0.90 11.49
N VAL A 121 -2.57 1.29 11.39
CA VAL A 121 -3.14 2.01 10.24
C VAL A 121 -3.79 3.28 10.73
N ALA A 122 -3.34 4.44 10.24
CA ALA A 122 -3.83 5.73 10.71
C ALA A 122 -3.98 6.78 9.59
N GLY A 123 -4.96 7.66 9.74
CA GLY A 123 -5.15 8.84 8.90
C GLY A 123 -5.65 8.58 7.47
N ILE A 124 -5.99 7.35 7.11
CA ILE A 124 -6.41 6.97 5.77
C ILE A 124 -7.94 6.83 5.73
N LYS A 125 -8.56 7.49 4.78
CA LYS A 125 -9.99 7.40 4.47
C LYS A 125 -10.18 6.57 3.21
N GLY A 126 -11.12 5.63 3.25
CA GLY A 126 -11.38 4.66 2.18
C GLY A 126 -11.80 3.31 2.75
N ASP A 127 -12.21 2.42 1.86
CA ASP A 127 -12.51 1.03 2.21
C ASP A 127 -11.23 0.33 2.70
N LYS A 128 -11.37 -0.56 3.68
CA LYS A 128 -10.25 -1.34 4.21
C LYS A 128 -10.63 -2.81 4.30
N ASP A 129 -9.81 -3.65 3.69
CA ASP A 129 -9.87 -5.11 3.75
C ASP A 129 -8.52 -5.62 4.28
N ILE A 130 -8.50 -6.05 5.55
CA ILE A 130 -7.27 -6.39 6.29
C ILE A 130 -7.37 -7.82 6.77
N GLU A 131 -6.44 -8.65 6.36
CA GLU A 131 -6.28 -10.01 6.85
C GLU A 131 -4.89 -10.21 7.42
N ALA A 132 -4.81 -10.76 8.64
CA ALA A 132 -3.55 -11.07 9.29
C ALA A 132 -3.61 -12.45 9.96
N ASN A 133 -2.48 -13.15 9.98
CA ASN A 133 -2.43 -14.46 10.63
C ASN A 133 -2.07 -14.31 12.12
N ALA A 134 -1.11 -13.46 12.47
CA ALA A 134 -0.71 -13.28 13.87
C ALA A 134 -0.18 -11.88 14.15
N GLY A 135 -0.44 -11.36 15.36
CA GLY A 135 0.07 -10.06 15.83
C GLY A 135 -1.02 -9.14 16.35
N ASN A 136 -0.70 -7.86 16.52
CA ASN A 136 -1.64 -6.87 17.03
C ASN A 136 -1.96 -5.85 15.95
N LEU A 137 -3.25 -5.65 15.69
CA LEU A 137 -3.75 -4.70 14.69
C LEU A 137 -4.34 -3.47 15.39
N ASN A 138 -3.70 -2.31 15.20
CA ASN A 138 -4.18 -1.03 15.71
C ASN A 138 -4.69 -0.17 14.54
N ILE A 139 -6.00 -0.02 14.41
CA ILE A 139 -6.62 0.65 13.27
C ILE A 139 -7.35 1.89 13.75
N SER A 140 -6.89 3.07 13.30
CA SER A 140 -7.63 4.32 13.52
C SER A 140 -8.81 4.38 12.56
N VAL A 141 -10.02 4.33 13.13
CA VAL A 141 -11.28 4.36 12.40
C VAL A 141 -11.95 5.74 12.40
N GLY A 142 -11.44 6.69 13.19
CA GLY A 142 -12.04 8.00 13.32
C GLY A 142 -13.46 7.94 13.87
N SER A 143 -14.42 8.60 13.23
CA SER A 143 -15.81 8.58 13.68
C SER A 143 -16.57 7.36 13.18
N SER A 144 -17.45 6.78 14.02
CA SER A 144 -18.36 5.74 13.58
C SER A 144 -19.31 6.19 12.45
N SER A 145 -19.58 7.48 12.33
CA SER A 145 -20.42 8.03 11.26
C SER A 145 -19.76 7.98 9.86
N ASP A 146 -18.47 7.73 9.76
CA ASP A 146 -17.77 7.63 8.46
C ASP A 146 -17.98 6.27 7.79
N TRP A 147 -18.48 5.27 8.54
CA TRP A 147 -18.60 3.89 8.11
C TRP A 147 -20.03 3.50 7.74
N ASP A 148 -20.18 2.78 6.63
CA ASP A 148 -21.39 2.07 6.22
C ASP A 148 -21.47 0.69 6.91
N GLU A 149 -20.33 -0.04 6.86
CA GLU A 149 -20.25 -1.37 7.44
C GLU A 149 -18.88 -1.60 8.08
N VAL A 150 -18.88 -2.21 9.26
CA VAL A 150 -17.70 -2.71 9.94
C VAL A 150 -17.89 -4.18 10.26
N ASP A 151 -17.02 -5.04 9.76
CA ASP A 151 -16.98 -6.47 10.06
C ASP A 151 -15.57 -6.81 10.55
N ALA A 152 -15.43 -7.08 11.84
CA ALA A 152 -14.17 -7.41 12.47
C ALA A 152 -14.27 -8.78 13.17
N SER A 153 -13.27 -9.63 12.97
CA SER A 153 -13.24 -10.97 13.54
C SER A 153 -11.84 -11.39 13.97
N VAL A 154 -11.75 -12.10 15.08
CA VAL A 154 -10.54 -12.71 15.60
C VAL A 154 -10.81 -14.17 15.97
N THR A 155 -9.94 -15.08 15.55
CA THR A 155 -10.10 -16.49 15.88
C THR A 155 -9.64 -16.78 17.30
N ALA A 156 -8.48 -16.23 17.72
CA ALA A 156 -7.95 -16.37 19.08
C ALA A 156 -7.32 -15.05 19.53
N GLY A 157 -7.91 -14.40 20.53
CA GLY A 157 -7.46 -13.12 21.07
C GLY A 157 -8.61 -12.16 21.38
N ASP A 158 -8.28 -10.89 21.52
CA ASP A 158 -9.22 -9.87 21.93
C ASP A 158 -9.59 -8.93 20.77
N LEU A 159 -10.85 -8.47 20.78
CA LEU A 159 -11.35 -7.47 19.85
C LEU A 159 -11.90 -6.28 20.65
N HIS A 160 -11.26 -5.13 20.51
CA HIS A 160 -11.64 -3.87 21.15
C HIS A 160 -12.06 -2.84 20.11
N ALA A 161 -13.32 -2.45 20.13
CA ALA A 161 -13.87 -1.45 19.21
C ALA A 161 -14.70 -0.39 19.97
N PRO A 162 -14.10 0.40 20.87
CA PRO A 162 -14.81 1.33 21.73
C PRO A 162 -15.58 2.39 20.96
N VAL A 163 -15.11 2.80 19.78
CA VAL A 163 -15.81 3.75 18.89
C VAL A 163 -17.19 3.23 18.49
N PHE A 164 -17.35 1.91 18.40
CA PHE A 164 -18.61 1.24 18.09
C PHE A 164 -19.27 0.63 19.32
N LYS A 165 -18.77 0.93 20.54
CA LYS A 165 -19.24 0.40 21.82
C LYS A 165 -19.16 -1.13 21.92
N ALA A 166 -18.15 -1.72 21.29
CA ALA A 166 -17.92 -3.16 21.30
C ALA A 166 -16.56 -3.52 21.90
N ALA A 167 -16.54 -4.55 22.75
CA ALA A 167 -15.35 -5.20 23.27
C ALA A 167 -15.67 -6.66 23.55
N THR A 168 -14.90 -7.56 22.96
CA THR A 168 -15.05 -9.02 23.13
C THR A 168 -13.69 -9.69 23.16
N GLY A 169 -13.53 -10.72 23.98
CA GLY A 169 -12.28 -11.49 24.06
C GLY A 169 -12.51 -12.99 24.08
N GLY A 170 -11.48 -13.78 23.76
CA GLY A 170 -11.49 -15.23 23.75
C GLY A 170 -11.37 -15.86 22.38
N LEU A 171 -12.12 -16.94 22.11
CA LEU A 171 -12.06 -17.68 20.84
C LEU A 171 -13.24 -17.34 19.93
N PHE A 172 -12.99 -17.27 18.61
CA PHE A 172 -13.98 -17.07 17.55
C PHE A 172 -14.88 -15.84 17.80
N ARG A 173 -14.25 -14.70 17.97
CA ARG A 173 -14.95 -13.43 18.21
C ARG A 173 -15.21 -12.70 16.91
N SER A 174 -16.41 -12.16 16.78
CA SER A 174 -16.78 -11.30 15.65
C SER A 174 -17.65 -10.16 16.12
N PHE A 175 -17.53 -9.06 15.41
CA PHE A 175 -18.29 -7.84 15.61
C PHE A 175 -18.75 -7.31 14.26
N LYS A 176 -20.03 -7.02 14.14
CA LYS A 176 -20.62 -6.40 12.95
C LYS A 176 -21.37 -5.14 13.36
N TRP A 177 -21.17 -4.10 12.58
CA TRP A 177 -21.82 -2.82 12.79
C TRP A 177 -22.23 -2.21 11.44
N LYS A 178 -23.35 -1.51 11.40
CA LYS A 178 -23.84 -0.76 10.24
C LYS A 178 -24.15 0.68 10.62
N GLY A 179 -23.84 1.61 9.75
CA GLY A 179 -24.04 3.04 9.97
C GLY A 179 -24.33 3.83 8.70
N PRO A 180 -24.40 5.15 8.82
CA PRO A 180 -24.80 6.04 7.72
C PRO A 180 -23.64 6.46 6.80
N GLY A 181 -22.40 6.02 7.06
CA GLY A 181 -21.23 6.44 6.34
C GLY A 181 -21.11 5.83 4.94
N LYS A 182 -19.94 5.95 4.35
CA LYS A 182 -19.71 5.46 2.98
C LYS A 182 -18.61 4.41 2.89
N TYR A 183 -17.76 4.28 3.92
CA TYR A 183 -16.62 3.38 3.90
C TYR A 183 -16.97 2.05 4.55
N ARG A 184 -16.29 1.00 4.09
CA ARG A 184 -16.41 -0.36 4.64
C ARG A 184 -15.09 -0.78 5.25
N LEU A 185 -15.17 -1.43 6.41
CA LEU A 185 -14.04 -2.02 7.09
C LEU A 185 -14.28 -3.52 7.26
N HIS A 186 -13.43 -4.32 6.66
CA HIS A 186 -13.33 -5.75 6.94
C HIS A 186 -11.97 -6.04 7.55
N VAL A 187 -11.95 -6.69 8.73
CA VAL A 187 -10.73 -7.08 9.42
C VAL A 187 -10.85 -8.51 9.92
N HIS A 188 -9.91 -9.34 9.53
CA HIS A 188 -9.77 -10.69 10.05
C HIS A 188 -8.38 -10.93 10.61
N LEU A 189 -8.31 -11.45 11.86
CA LEU A 189 -7.08 -11.85 12.52
C LEU A 189 -7.20 -13.28 13.04
N THR A 190 -6.22 -14.13 12.75
CA THR A 190 -6.26 -15.49 13.25
C THR A 190 -5.82 -15.56 14.72
N ALA A 191 -4.73 -14.91 15.10
CA ALA A 191 -4.23 -14.93 16.49
C ALA A 191 -3.64 -13.59 16.91
N GLY A 192 -4.12 -13.02 18.01
CA GLY A 192 -3.68 -11.73 18.54
C GLY A 192 -4.85 -10.76 18.76
N ASP A 193 -4.58 -9.47 18.82
CA ASP A 193 -5.57 -8.49 19.23
C ASP A 193 -5.90 -7.48 18.12
N ILE A 194 -7.19 -7.16 17.99
CA ILE A 194 -7.70 -6.10 17.12
C ILE A 194 -8.16 -4.93 17.97
N ASN A 195 -7.59 -3.74 17.71
CA ASN A 195 -7.95 -2.49 18.36
C ASN A 195 -8.45 -1.48 17.31
N LEU A 196 -9.76 -1.24 17.27
CA LEU A 196 -10.39 -0.19 16.45
C LEU A 196 -10.58 1.07 17.31
N ARG A 197 -9.81 2.12 17.04
CA ARG A 197 -9.77 3.35 17.89
C ARG A 197 -9.80 4.63 17.06
N ASN A 198 -10.01 5.77 17.73
CA ASN A 198 -9.84 7.10 17.13
C ASN A 198 -8.38 7.46 16.88
#